data_ebaa61aa4c12d94f7f3c9f773911ee63
#
_entry.id   ebaa61aa4c12d94f7f3c9f773911ee63
#
_cell.length_a   1.000
_cell.length_b   1.000
_cell.length_c   1.000
_cell.angle_alpha   90.00
_cell.angle_beta   90.00
_cell.angle_gamma   90.00
#
_symmetry.space_group_name_H-M   'P 1'
#
loop_
_entity.id
_entity.type
_entity.pdbx_description
1 polymer ?
#
loop_
_entity_poly.entity_id
_entity_poly.type
_entity_poly.pdbx_seq_one_letter_code
_entity_poly.pdbx_strand_id
1 'polypeptide(L)'
;MRMSLRFPVALVLSIICLSVPAWADFNAGGDAYTRGDYATAFREWRPLAEQGDSQSQYNLGWLYFYGRGVPKDYAQARQWYKKAAAQGLASA
;
A
#
# COMPACT_ATOMS: atom_id res chain seq x y z
N MET A 1 -16.75 -25.41 -26.93
CA MET A 1 -17.12 -24.14 -27.08
C MET A 1 -17.39 -23.38 -25.84
N ARG A 2 -18.09 -23.94 -24.90
CA ARG A 2 -18.41 -23.23 -23.73
C ARG A 2 -17.26 -22.90 -22.85
N MET A 3 -16.19 -23.64 -22.90
CA MET A 3 -15.09 -23.42 -22.04
C MET A 3 -14.40 -22.11 -22.26
N SER A 4 -14.50 -21.57 -23.45
CA SER A 4 -13.80 -20.34 -23.74
C SER A 4 -14.33 -19.17 -22.94
N LEU A 5 -15.50 -19.32 -22.34
CA LEU A 5 -16.02 -18.22 -21.56
C LEU A 5 -15.30 -17.98 -20.26
N ARG A 6 -14.53 -18.96 -19.80
CA ARG A 6 -13.85 -18.81 -18.54
C ARG A 6 -12.57 -18.06 -18.64
N PHE A 7 -11.93 -18.10 -19.78
CA PHE A 7 -10.66 -17.44 -19.94
C PHE A 7 -10.69 -15.94 -19.71
N PRO A 8 -11.69 -15.23 -20.21
CA PRO A 8 -11.72 -13.78 -20.00
C PRO A 8 -11.72 -13.41 -18.53
N VAL A 9 -12.39 -14.21 -17.72
CA VAL A 9 -12.43 -13.93 -16.29
C VAL A 9 -11.05 -14.04 -15.66
N ALA A 10 -10.33 -15.07 -16.03
CA ALA A 10 -9.00 -15.26 -15.49
C ALA A 10 -8.06 -14.14 -15.92
N LEU A 11 -8.19 -13.69 -17.15
CA LEU A 11 -7.37 -12.61 -17.63
C LEU A 11 -7.67 -11.32 -16.91
N VAL A 12 -8.92 -11.07 -16.61
CA VAL A 12 -9.29 -9.86 -15.89
C VAL A 12 -8.65 -9.85 -14.52
N LEU A 13 -8.66 -10.98 -13.83
CA LEU A 13 -8.05 -11.07 -12.53
C LEU A 13 -6.55 -10.81 -12.60
N SER A 14 -5.90 -11.33 -13.64
CA SER A 14 -4.49 -11.10 -13.80
C SER A 14 -4.17 -9.63 -14.01
N ILE A 15 -4.98 -8.96 -14.78
CA ILE A 15 -4.78 -7.54 -15.04
C ILE A 15 -4.90 -6.74 -13.75
N ILE A 16 -5.86 -7.10 -12.91
CA ILE A 16 -6.02 -6.40 -11.64
C ILE A 16 -4.77 -6.51 -10.79
N CYS A 17 -4.11 -7.65 -10.83
CA CYS A 17 -2.91 -7.84 -10.03
C CYS A 17 -1.74 -7.00 -10.50
N LEU A 18 -1.82 -6.43 -11.69
CA LEU A 18 -0.73 -5.64 -12.25
C LEU A 18 -0.99 -4.15 -12.18
N SER A 19 -1.80 -3.72 -11.22
CA SER A 19 -2.20 -2.33 -11.16
C SER A 19 -1.22 -1.42 -10.42
N VAL A 20 -0.17 -1.96 -9.84
CA VAL A 20 0.82 -1.12 -9.14
C VAL A 20 1.61 -0.31 -10.16
N PRO A 21 1.68 1.01 -9.99
CA PRO A 21 2.47 1.82 -10.90
C PRO A 21 3.94 1.42 -10.86
N ALA A 22 4.59 1.50 -12.01
CA ALA A 22 5.99 1.13 -12.08
C ALA A 22 6.89 2.04 -11.23
N TRP A 23 6.45 3.26 -10.97
CA TRP A 23 7.26 4.19 -10.18
C TRP A 23 7.18 3.93 -8.68
N ALA A 24 6.17 3.18 -8.22
CA ALA A 24 6.03 2.95 -6.79
C ALA A 24 7.16 2.06 -6.31
N ASP A 25 7.90 2.52 -5.31
CA ASP A 25 9.12 1.86 -4.84
C ASP A 25 9.22 1.98 -3.33
N PHE A 26 9.23 0.83 -2.65
CA PHE A 26 9.29 0.82 -1.20
C PHE A 26 10.56 1.49 -0.68
N ASN A 27 11.70 1.21 -1.31
CA ASN A 27 12.97 1.77 -0.87
C ASN A 27 13.05 3.27 -1.12
N ALA A 28 12.51 3.72 -2.24
CA ALA A 28 12.46 5.15 -2.52
C ALA A 28 11.61 5.87 -1.48
N GLY A 29 10.53 5.24 -1.03
CA GLY A 29 9.72 5.80 0.05
C GLY A 29 10.51 5.91 1.34
N GLY A 30 11.28 4.88 1.67
CA GLY A 30 12.12 4.89 2.87
C GLY A 30 13.18 5.96 2.82
N ASP A 31 13.82 6.13 1.66
CA ASP A 31 14.82 7.17 1.49
C ASP A 31 14.21 8.56 1.67
N ALA A 32 13.02 8.74 1.08
CA ALA A 32 12.31 10.01 1.22
C ALA A 32 11.97 10.29 2.68
N TYR A 33 11.51 9.27 3.38
CA TYR A 33 11.18 9.41 4.79
C TYR A 33 12.42 9.84 5.60
N THR A 34 13.54 9.22 5.31
CA THR A 34 14.78 9.54 6.02
C THR A 34 15.20 10.99 5.80
N ARG A 35 14.94 11.53 4.61
CA ARG A 35 15.25 12.92 4.32
C ARG A 35 14.22 13.89 4.89
N GLY A 36 13.14 13.38 5.48
CA GLY A 36 12.05 14.24 5.94
C GLY A 36 11.06 14.59 4.87
N ASP A 37 11.17 13.97 3.70
CA ASP A 37 10.25 14.22 2.59
C ASP A 37 9.09 13.23 2.69
N TYR A 38 8.21 13.50 3.64
CA TYR A 38 7.14 12.57 3.98
C TYR A 38 6.07 12.47 2.90
N ALA A 39 5.85 13.55 2.16
CA ALA A 39 4.87 13.51 1.07
C ALA A 39 5.30 12.54 -0.01
N THR A 40 6.59 12.52 -0.35
CA THR A 40 7.10 11.56 -1.31
C THR A 40 7.04 10.14 -0.77
N ALA A 41 7.37 9.96 0.52
CA ALA A 41 7.26 8.64 1.14
C ALA A 41 5.83 8.11 1.02
N PHE A 42 4.84 8.94 1.33
CA PHE A 42 3.45 8.55 1.22
C PHE A 42 3.11 8.17 -0.22
N ARG A 43 3.55 8.98 -1.18
CA ARG A 43 3.25 8.72 -2.60
C ARG A 43 3.82 7.39 -3.06
N GLU A 44 5.03 7.05 -2.62
CA GLU A 44 5.65 5.79 -3.02
C GLU A 44 4.98 4.60 -2.35
N TRP A 45 4.64 4.72 -1.08
CA TRP A 45 4.13 3.58 -0.32
C TRP A 45 2.65 3.30 -0.57
N ARG A 46 1.86 4.31 -0.92
CA ARG A 46 0.42 4.12 -1.00
C ARG A 46 0.01 3.06 -2.03
N PRO A 47 0.51 3.08 -3.27
CA PRO A 47 0.09 2.05 -4.23
C PRO A 47 0.49 0.65 -3.77
N LEU A 48 1.65 0.52 -3.13
CA LEU A 48 2.10 -0.77 -2.63
C LEU A 48 1.20 -1.27 -1.52
N ALA A 49 0.80 -0.37 -0.62
CA ALA A 49 -0.10 -0.72 0.47
C ALA A 49 -1.46 -1.15 -0.06
N GLU A 50 -1.95 -0.45 -1.08
CA GLU A 50 -3.24 -0.79 -1.70
C GLU A 50 -3.19 -2.14 -2.38
N GLN A 51 -2.02 -2.57 -2.82
CA GLN A 51 -1.84 -3.87 -3.43
C GLN A 51 -1.58 -4.97 -2.40
N GLY A 52 -1.54 -4.64 -1.13
CA GLY A 52 -1.45 -5.63 -0.09
C GLY A 52 -0.10 -5.76 0.59
N ASP A 53 0.86 -4.90 0.28
CA ASP A 53 2.16 -4.97 0.94
C ASP A 53 2.03 -4.54 2.39
N SER A 54 2.25 -5.48 3.31
CA SER A 54 1.99 -5.24 4.72
C SER A 54 2.90 -4.19 5.32
N GLN A 55 4.16 -4.15 4.90
CA GLN A 55 5.09 -3.16 5.44
C GLN A 55 4.68 -1.75 5.01
N SER A 56 4.26 -1.61 3.75
CA SER A 56 3.76 -0.31 3.27
C SER A 56 2.49 0.09 4.00
N GLN A 57 1.62 -0.88 4.29
CA GLN A 57 0.41 -0.61 5.07
C GLN A 57 0.75 -0.09 6.46
N TYR A 58 1.70 -0.73 7.11
CA TYR A 58 2.14 -0.29 8.43
C TYR A 58 2.72 1.13 8.34
N ASN A 59 3.53 1.38 7.33
CA ASN A 59 4.15 2.69 7.15
C ASN A 59 3.11 3.77 6.89
N LEU A 60 2.07 3.48 6.12
CA LEU A 60 0.99 4.45 5.94
C LEU A 60 0.29 4.74 7.25
N GLY A 61 0.04 3.72 8.05
CA GLY A 61 -0.54 3.92 9.37
C GLY A 61 0.29 4.87 10.20
N TRP A 62 1.60 4.71 10.16
CA TRP A 62 2.52 5.58 10.87
C TRP A 62 2.41 7.03 10.39
N LEU A 63 2.38 7.23 9.07
CA LEU A 63 2.29 8.58 8.52
C LEU A 63 1.00 9.26 8.95
N TYR A 64 -0.12 8.53 8.92
CA TYR A 64 -1.39 9.10 9.37
C TYR A 64 -1.41 9.36 10.87
N PHE A 65 -0.79 8.45 11.64
CA PHE A 65 -0.83 8.60 13.09
C PHE A 65 -0.10 9.86 13.55
N TYR A 66 1.02 10.17 12.90
CA TYR A 66 1.82 11.33 13.27
C TYR A 66 1.57 12.55 12.38
N GLY A 67 0.73 12.42 11.39
CA GLY A 67 0.45 13.54 10.48
C GLY A 67 1.64 13.94 9.65
N ARG A 68 2.39 12.96 9.15
CA ARG A 68 3.59 13.23 8.34
C ARG A 68 3.27 13.02 6.88
N GLY A 69 3.34 14.11 6.09
CA GLY A 69 3.03 14.05 4.67
C GLY A 69 1.54 14.00 4.35
N VAL A 70 0.71 13.80 5.37
CA VAL A 70 -0.75 13.78 5.25
C VAL A 70 -1.31 14.38 6.53
N PRO A 71 -2.54 14.87 6.53
CA PRO A 71 -3.14 15.34 7.77
C PRO A 71 -3.25 14.20 8.77
N LYS A 72 -2.99 14.49 10.05
CA LYS A 72 -3.11 13.48 11.09
C LYS A 72 -4.53 12.92 11.09
N ASP A 73 -4.64 11.60 11.11
CA ASP A 73 -5.93 10.94 11.04
C ASP A 73 -5.82 9.57 11.71
N TYR A 74 -6.28 9.49 12.96
CA TYR A 74 -6.17 8.24 13.71
C TYR A 74 -7.05 7.14 13.14
N ALA A 75 -8.18 7.49 12.54
CA ALA A 75 -9.05 6.49 11.94
C ALA A 75 -8.37 5.81 10.75
N GLN A 76 -7.70 6.60 9.90
CA GLN A 76 -6.94 6.04 8.79
C GLN A 76 -5.76 5.23 9.30
N ALA A 77 -5.07 5.73 10.31
CA ALA A 77 -3.95 4.99 10.88
C ALA A 77 -4.40 3.62 11.35
N ARG A 78 -5.53 3.57 12.06
CA ARG A 78 -6.03 2.30 12.57
C ARG A 78 -6.39 1.35 11.45
N GLN A 79 -6.99 1.86 10.39
CA GLN A 79 -7.37 1.01 9.27
C GLN A 79 -6.16 0.38 8.61
N TRP A 80 -5.12 1.16 8.38
CA TRP A 80 -3.92 0.62 7.76
C TRP A 80 -3.19 -0.35 8.68
N TYR A 81 -3.12 -0.03 9.97
CA TYR A 81 -2.52 -0.94 10.95
C TYR A 81 -3.27 -2.27 11.00
N LYS A 82 -4.60 -2.23 10.95
CA LYS A 82 -5.38 -3.46 10.97
C LYS A 82 -5.09 -4.32 9.75
N LYS A 83 -4.95 -3.70 8.60
CA LYS A 83 -4.64 -4.47 7.39
C LYS A 83 -3.27 -5.12 7.49
N ALA A 84 -2.29 -4.39 8.00
CA ALA A 84 -0.96 -4.95 8.18
C ALA A 84 -0.97 -6.09 9.20
N ALA A 85 -1.68 -5.90 10.30
CA ALA A 85 -1.77 -6.91 11.34
C ALA A 85 -2.44 -8.18 10.82
N ALA A 86 -3.44 -8.04 9.97
CA ALA A 86 -4.12 -9.19 9.39
C ALA A 86 -3.18 -10.05 8.58
N GLN A 87 -2.07 -9.49 8.12
CA GLN A 87 -1.09 -10.24 7.36
C GLN A 87 0.08 -10.71 8.23
N GLY A 88 -0.06 -10.58 9.55
CA GLY A 88 0.94 -11.10 10.46
C GLY A 88 2.03 -10.13 10.87
N LEU A 89 1.90 -8.85 10.57
CA LEU A 89 2.88 -7.86 10.99
C LEU A 89 2.57 -7.49 12.43
N ALA A 90 3.31 -8.06 13.35
CA ALA A 90 2.95 -8.06 14.77
C ALA A 90 2.98 -6.67 15.40
N SER A 91 3.81 -5.78 14.91
CA SER A 91 3.91 -4.45 15.49
C SER A 91 2.75 -3.54 15.11
N ALA A 92 1.90 -3.98 14.23
CA ALA A 92 0.77 -3.18 13.79
C ALA A 92 -0.47 -3.27 14.74
#